data_7e611eb72d6da068e81ee4744ccd2062
#
_entry.id   7e611eb72d6da068e81ee4744ccd2062
#
_cell.length_a   1.000
_cell.length_b   1.000
_cell.length_c   1.000
_cell.angle_alpha   90.00
_cell.angle_beta   90.00
_cell.angle_gamma   90.00
#
_symmetry.space_group_name_H-M   'P 1'
#
loop_
_entity.id
_entity.type
_entity.pdbx_description
1 polymer ?
#
loop_
_entity_poly.entity_id
_entity_poly.type
_entity_poly.pdbx_seq_one_letter_code
_entity_poly.pdbx_strand_id
1 'polypeptide(L)'
;MLFEQLNDGVWAMTYLIVDEETSEAALVDPVYDYLDNYIDRLESSGLTLKYAIATHMHADHITACFKLREQLGCDYVMWKSTSSLGVNRYVEDEEKIMLGSIPIQFHYSPGHTSDSVIVHVPGYMMTGDFLFNGMAGVGRDDLPSGRMKVHWDSLSVLDRFLEETIVCSGHEAPGTEMMSLGWNMKNNPILTMPDFESYESWQIASAEQLGGVSKIKVAVPANIFAEIPEHIPWM
;
A
#
# COMPACT_ATOMS: atom_id res chain seq x y z
N MET A 1 2.30 0.32 20.87
CA MET A 1 2.29 -0.03 19.43
C MET A 1 3.70 0.11 18.88
N LEU A 2 4.24 -0.94 18.28
CA LEU A 2 5.44 -0.88 17.45
C LEU A 2 5.02 -0.68 15.99
N PHE A 3 5.73 0.20 15.29
CA PHE A 3 5.57 0.44 13.84
C PHE A 3 6.95 0.40 13.20
N GLU A 4 7.12 -0.42 12.16
CA GLU A 4 8.42 -0.66 11.53
C GLU A 4 8.26 -0.82 10.02
N GLN A 5 9.15 -0.19 9.23
CA GLN A 5 9.28 -0.47 7.80
C GLN A 5 10.30 -1.61 7.61
N LEU A 6 9.91 -2.66 6.88
CA LEU A 6 10.71 -3.89 6.81
C LEU A 6 11.63 -4.01 5.57
N ASN A 7 11.26 -3.44 4.43
CA ASN A 7 11.98 -3.62 3.16
C ASN A 7 12.99 -2.49 2.93
N ASP A 8 13.92 -2.30 3.86
CA ASP A 8 14.95 -1.28 3.75
C ASP A 8 15.83 -1.50 2.50
N GLY A 9 16.02 -0.44 1.72
CA GLY A 9 16.84 -0.46 0.50
C GLY A 9 16.18 -1.03 -0.75
N VAL A 10 14.89 -1.41 -0.72
CA VAL A 10 14.11 -1.82 -1.89
C VAL A 10 13.02 -0.81 -2.21
N TRP A 11 12.51 -0.84 -3.45
CA TRP A 11 11.52 0.15 -3.92
C TRP A 11 10.12 -0.06 -3.36
N ALA A 12 9.71 -1.31 -3.10
CA ALA A 12 8.40 -1.63 -2.53
C ALA A 12 8.50 -1.68 -1.00
N MET A 13 7.69 -0.87 -0.32
CA MET A 13 7.70 -0.73 1.12
C MET A 13 6.67 -1.65 1.78
N THR A 14 7.11 -2.38 2.80
CA THR A 14 6.23 -3.17 3.67
C THR A 14 6.28 -2.60 5.08
N TYR A 15 5.14 -2.51 5.73
CA TYR A 15 5.03 -2.00 7.10
C TYR A 15 4.52 -3.08 8.05
N LEU A 16 5.20 -3.21 9.19
CA LEU A 16 4.81 -4.05 10.31
C LEU A 16 4.19 -3.19 11.42
N ILE A 17 3.01 -3.59 11.86
CA ILE A 17 2.30 -2.98 12.99
C ILE A 17 2.15 -4.06 14.05
N VAL A 18 2.49 -3.77 15.31
CA VAL A 18 2.40 -4.72 16.41
C VAL A 18 1.70 -4.11 17.61
N ASP A 19 0.71 -4.81 18.12
CA ASP A 19 0.22 -4.59 19.48
C ASP A 19 1.10 -5.37 20.45
N GLU A 20 1.94 -4.65 21.20
CA GLU A 20 2.92 -5.24 22.12
C GLU A 20 2.27 -5.90 23.34
N GLU A 21 1.02 -5.56 23.67
CA GLU A 21 0.30 -6.18 24.80
C GLU A 21 -0.25 -7.56 24.44
N THR A 22 -0.73 -7.72 23.19
CA THR A 22 -1.31 -8.98 22.71
C THR A 22 -0.35 -9.82 21.87
N SER A 23 0.78 -9.25 21.44
CA SER A 23 1.70 -9.82 20.45
C SER A 23 1.02 -10.11 19.10
N GLU A 24 -0.11 -9.47 18.80
CA GLU A 24 -0.75 -9.52 17.49
C GLU A 24 -0.03 -8.57 16.52
N ALA A 25 0.16 -9.03 15.28
CA ALA A 25 0.82 -8.28 14.23
C ALA A 25 -0.05 -8.13 12.98
N ALA A 26 0.17 -7.06 12.23
CA ALA A 26 -0.33 -6.87 10.88
C ALA A 26 0.82 -6.47 9.95
N LEU A 27 0.82 -7.00 8.72
CA LEU A 27 1.71 -6.58 7.64
C LEU A 27 0.89 -5.83 6.59
N VAL A 28 1.38 -4.68 6.15
CA VAL A 28 0.80 -3.89 5.06
C VAL A 28 1.74 -3.93 3.87
N ASP A 29 1.20 -4.30 2.70
CA ASP A 29 1.89 -4.49 1.41
C ASP A 29 3.12 -5.42 1.48
N PRO A 30 2.99 -6.63 2.04
CA PRO A 30 4.10 -7.58 2.06
C PRO A 30 4.38 -8.11 0.65
N VAL A 31 5.66 -8.08 0.25
CA VAL A 31 6.18 -8.51 -1.05
C VAL A 31 6.54 -9.99 -1.01
N TYR A 32 6.12 -10.78 -2.01
CA TYR A 32 6.36 -12.23 -2.04
C TYR A 32 7.84 -12.61 -2.02
N ASP A 33 8.70 -11.82 -2.66
CA ASP A 33 10.14 -12.04 -2.73
C ASP A 33 10.79 -12.09 -1.32
N TYR A 34 10.12 -11.53 -0.30
CA TYR A 34 10.58 -11.48 1.10
C TYR A 34 9.73 -12.31 2.07
N LEU A 35 8.90 -13.24 1.54
CA LEU A 35 7.98 -14.04 2.36
C LEU A 35 8.65 -14.69 3.57
N ASP A 36 9.77 -15.39 3.34
CA ASP A 36 10.50 -16.10 4.41
C ASP A 36 11.05 -15.11 5.45
N ASN A 37 11.54 -13.94 5.02
CA ASN A 37 12.02 -12.90 5.93
C ASN A 37 10.91 -12.40 6.88
N TYR A 38 9.67 -12.25 6.38
CA TYR A 38 8.55 -11.87 7.23
C TYR A 38 8.20 -12.96 8.25
N ILE A 39 8.18 -14.22 7.82
CA ILE A 39 7.91 -15.36 8.69
C ILE A 39 8.98 -15.45 9.80
N ASP A 40 10.26 -15.40 9.42
CA ASP A 40 11.38 -15.41 10.37
C ASP A 40 11.30 -14.23 11.36
N ARG A 41 10.92 -13.04 10.88
CA ARG A 41 10.75 -11.84 11.72
C ARG A 41 9.63 -12.02 12.74
N LEU A 42 8.52 -12.59 12.33
CA LEU A 42 7.37 -12.87 13.22
C LEU A 42 7.72 -13.94 14.26
N GLU A 43 8.28 -15.07 13.81
CA GLU A 43 8.63 -16.19 14.68
C GLU A 43 9.71 -15.82 15.72
N SER A 44 10.79 -15.15 15.27
CA SER A 44 11.89 -14.73 16.16
C SER A 44 11.45 -13.75 17.24
N SER A 45 10.37 -13.03 17.01
CA SER A 45 9.79 -12.06 17.94
C SER A 45 8.57 -12.58 18.70
N GLY A 46 8.15 -13.83 18.46
CA GLY A 46 6.98 -14.42 19.10
C GLY A 46 5.66 -13.72 18.76
N LEU A 47 5.56 -13.17 17.54
CA LEU A 47 4.39 -12.43 17.06
C LEU A 47 3.42 -13.35 16.33
N THR A 48 2.13 -13.11 16.52
CA THR A 48 1.07 -13.78 15.78
C THR A 48 0.54 -12.85 14.69
N LEU A 49 0.72 -13.21 13.41
CA LEU A 49 0.18 -12.44 12.30
C LEU A 49 -1.34 -12.61 12.25
N LYS A 50 -2.06 -11.52 12.46
CA LYS A 50 -3.52 -11.50 12.42
C LYS A 50 -4.03 -11.02 11.06
N TYR A 51 -3.36 -10.04 10.48
CA TYR A 51 -3.74 -9.44 9.20
C TYR A 51 -2.55 -9.32 8.25
N ALA A 52 -2.74 -9.75 7.00
CA ALA A 52 -1.92 -9.38 5.86
C ALA A 52 -2.78 -8.49 4.95
N ILE A 53 -2.41 -7.23 4.82
CA ILE A 53 -3.24 -6.18 4.18
C ILE A 53 -2.55 -5.77 2.88
N ALA A 54 -3.27 -5.71 1.77
CA ALA A 54 -2.81 -5.04 0.58
C ALA A 54 -3.61 -3.74 0.38
N THR A 55 -2.91 -2.62 0.21
CA THR A 55 -3.52 -1.31 -0.01
C THR A 55 -4.25 -1.25 -1.35
N HIS A 56 -3.77 -1.99 -2.34
CA HIS A 56 -4.33 -2.04 -3.70
C HIS A 56 -3.86 -3.28 -4.46
N MET A 57 -4.35 -3.48 -5.68
CA MET A 57 -3.88 -4.50 -6.61
C MET A 57 -2.52 -4.10 -7.21
N HIS A 58 -1.43 -4.66 -6.67
CA HIS A 58 -0.08 -4.35 -7.12
C HIS A 58 0.20 -4.86 -8.54
N ALA A 59 0.87 -4.02 -9.34
CA ALA A 59 1.25 -4.33 -10.72
C ALA A 59 2.77 -4.57 -10.90
N ASP A 60 3.56 -4.18 -9.92
CA ASP A 60 5.03 -4.18 -9.93
C ASP A 60 5.65 -5.35 -9.15
N HIS A 61 4.88 -5.99 -8.27
CA HIS A 61 5.31 -7.17 -7.51
C HIS A 61 4.15 -8.11 -7.19
N ILE A 62 4.49 -9.35 -6.82
CA ILE A 62 3.52 -10.32 -6.29
C ILE A 62 3.39 -10.06 -4.79
N THR A 63 2.14 -9.93 -4.31
CA THR A 63 1.89 -9.80 -2.87
C THR A 63 2.14 -11.11 -2.12
N ALA A 64 2.71 -11.05 -0.93
CA ALA A 64 2.82 -12.19 -0.03
C ALA A 64 1.51 -12.51 0.72
N CYS A 65 0.51 -11.64 0.67
CA CYS A 65 -0.68 -11.74 1.52
C CYS A 65 -1.38 -13.10 1.44
N PHE A 66 -1.60 -13.65 0.25
CA PHE A 66 -2.28 -14.94 0.12
C PHE A 66 -1.41 -16.12 0.60
N LYS A 67 -0.08 -16.03 0.48
CA LYS A 67 0.83 -17.06 1.03
C LYS A 67 0.94 -16.99 2.55
N LEU A 68 1.01 -15.79 3.11
CA LEU A 68 0.94 -15.58 4.57
C LEU A 68 -0.37 -16.13 5.14
N ARG A 69 -1.49 -15.89 4.45
CA ARG A 69 -2.78 -16.49 4.83
C ARG A 69 -2.75 -18.02 4.79
N GLU A 70 -2.20 -18.63 3.73
CA GLU A 70 -2.08 -20.08 3.62
C GLU A 70 -1.21 -20.69 4.72
N GLN A 71 -0.07 -20.07 5.04
CA GLN A 71 0.94 -20.63 5.94
C GLN A 71 0.67 -20.32 7.41
N LEU A 72 0.20 -19.12 7.72
CA LEU A 72 0.03 -18.63 9.09
C LEU A 72 -1.43 -18.52 9.54
N GLY A 73 -2.40 -18.66 8.62
CA GLY A 73 -3.82 -18.60 8.94
C GLY A 73 -4.35 -17.21 9.25
N CYS A 74 -3.62 -16.14 8.90
CA CYS A 74 -4.07 -14.76 9.05
C CYS A 74 -5.19 -14.40 8.06
N ASP A 75 -5.90 -13.28 8.29
CA ASP A 75 -6.79 -12.73 7.29
C ASP A 75 -6.02 -11.95 6.22
N TYR A 76 -6.30 -12.24 4.95
CA TYR A 76 -5.89 -11.40 3.82
C TYR A 76 -6.96 -10.34 3.58
N VAL A 77 -6.58 -9.08 3.79
CA VAL A 77 -7.50 -7.94 3.81
C VAL A 77 -7.30 -7.06 2.59
N MET A 78 -8.38 -6.74 1.88
CA MET A 78 -8.42 -5.74 0.80
C MET A 78 -9.78 -5.05 0.72
N TRP A 79 -9.83 -4.00 -0.11
CA TRP A 79 -11.08 -3.31 -0.47
C TRP A 79 -12.12 -4.25 -1.06
N LYS A 80 -13.40 -4.03 -0.72
CA LYS A 80 -14.53 -4.91 -1.05
C LYS A 80 -14.75 -5.23 -2.54
N SER A 81 -14.29 -4.37 -3.45
CA SER A 81 -14.43 -4.59 -4.89
C SER A 81 -13.13 -4.98 -5.58
N THR A 82 -12.11 -5.40 -4.83
CA THR A 82 -10.90 -5.96 -5.42
C THR A 82 -11.20 -7.18 -6.26
N SER A 83 -10.38 -7.41 -7.30
CA SER A 83 -10.49 -8.62 -8.14
C SER A 83 -9.66 -9.79 -7.62
N SER A 84 -8.94 -9.65 -6.51
CA SER A 84 -8.15 -10.75 -5.94
C SER A 84 -9.03 -11.86 -5.36
N LEU A 85 -8.81 -13.08 -5.82
CA LEU A 85 -9.54 -14.28 -5.35
C LEU A 85 -8.97 -14.82 -4.02
N GLY A 86 -7.79 -14.37 -3.60
CA GLY A 86 -7.15 -14.80 -2.36
C GLY A 86 -7.69 -14.14 -1.09
N VAL A 87 -8.45 -13.05 -1.24
CA VAL A 87 -8.97 -12.26 -0.12
C VAL A 87 -10.07 -13.02 0.64
N ASN A 88 -9.99 -13.03 1.97
CA ASN A 88 -11.02 -13.58 2.83
C ASN A 88 -11.63 -12.56 3.79
N ARG A 89 -11.06 -11.35 3.87
CA ARG A 89 -11.61 -10.22 4.62
C ARG A 89 -11.69 -8.98 3.73
N TYR A 90 -12.92 -8.57 3.45
CA TYR A 90 -13.20 -7.36 2.68
C TYR A 90 -13.50 -6.20 3.61
N VAL A 91 -13.04 -4.99 3.23
CA VAL A 91 -13.26 -3.77 4.01
C VAL A 91 -13.97 -2.70 3.19
N GLU A 92 -14.65 -1.79 3.90
CA GLU A 92 -15.37 -0.64 3.35
C GLU A 92 -14.75 0.68 3.83
N ASP A 93 -15.22 1.80 3.23
CA ASP A 93 -14.76 3.15 3.61
C ASP A 93 -15.09 3.43 5.10
N GLU A 94 -14.12 3.97 5.80
CA GLU A 94 -14.17 4.26 7.24
C GLU A 94 -14.31 3.04 8.16
N GLU A 95 -14.32 1.81 7.61
CA GLU A 95 -14.34 0.61 8.44
C GLU A 95 -13.10 0.53 9.33
N LYS A 96 -13.30 0.00 10.54
CA LYS A 96 -12.23 -0.25 11.53
C LYS A 96 -12.18 -1.73 11.87
N ILE A 97 -10.98 -2.30 11.85
CA ILE A 97 -10.68 -3.61 12.43
C ILE A 97 -9.71 -3.41 13.59
N MET A 98 -9.67 -4.36 14.52
CA MET A 98 -8.84 -4.24 15.72
C MET A 98 -7.66 -5.20 15.68
N LEU A 99 -6.46 -4.65 15.88
CA LEU A 99 -5.25 -5.40 16.14
C LEU A 99 -4.93 -5.25 17.64
N GLY A 100 -5.36 -6.22 18.46
CA GLY A 100 -5.39 -6.02 19.90
C GLY A 100 -6.18 -4.77 20.28
N SER A 101 -5.51 -3.79 20.86
CA SER A 101 -6.08 -2.48 21.21
C SER A 101 -5.97 -1.42 20.11
N ILE A 102 -5.22 -1.70 19.03
CA ILE A 102 -4.91 -0.75 17.96
C ILE A 102 -6.02 -0.77 16.91
N PRO A 103 -6.72 0.37 16.65
CA PRO A 103 -7.63 0.47 15.53
C PRO A 103 -6.86 0.62 14.21
N ILE A 104 -7.16 -0.24 13.24
CA ILE A 104 -6.74 -0.10 11.83
C ILE A 104 -7.96 0.37 11.06
N GLN A 105 -7.94 1.58 10.52
CA GLN A 105 -9.04 2.18 9.76
C GLN A 105 -8.70 2.26 8.28
N PHE A 106 -9.69 1.99 7.42
CA PHE A 106 -9.54 2.02 5.97
C PHE A 106 -10.25 3.23 5.38
N HIS A 107 -9.58 3.95 4.47
CA HIS A 107 -10.17 5.07 3.75
C HIS A 107 -10.07 4.83 2.25
N TYR A 108 -11.22 4.78 1.58
CA TYR A 108 -11.27 4.55 0.14
C TYR A 108 -10.64 5.70 -0.62
N SER A 109 -9.61 5.40 -1.39
CA SER A 109 -8.77 6.36 -2.12
C SER A 109 -8.48 5.89 -3.54
N PRO A 110 -9.53 5.69 -4.38
CA PRO A 110 -9.35 5.18 -5.74
C PRO A 110 -8.65 6.18 -6.64
N GLY A 111 -8.00 5.65 -7.69
CA GLY A 111 -7.37 6.47 -8.72
C GLY A 111 -6.18 5.78 -9.34
N HIS A 112 -5.12 5.53 -8.60
CA HIS A 112 -4.02 4.68 -9.02
C HIS A 112 -4.54 3.28 -9.42
N THR A 113 -5.34 2.67 -8.57
CA THR A 113 -6.21 1.54 -8.91
C THR A 113 -7.63 1.79 -8.40
N SER A 114 -8.59 0.99 -8.90
CA SER A 114 -10.00 1.11 -8.49
C SER A 114 -10.27 0.57 -7.09
N ASP A 115 -9.34 -0.17 -6.49
CA ASP A 115 -9.44 -0.81 -5.18
C ASP A 115 -8.48 -0.21 -4.13
N SER A 116 -7.84 0.92 -4.45
CA SER A 116 -6.90 1.57 -3.54
C SER A 116 -7.58 2.06 -2.26
N VAL A 117 -6.91 1.82 -1.14
CA VAL A 117 -7.28 2.31 0.20
C VAL A 117 -6.05 2.84 0.93
N ILE A 118 -6.24 3.88 1.74
CA ILE A 118 -5.28 4.26 2.76
C ILE A 118 -5.58 3.44 4.02
N VAL A 119 -4.55 2.80 4.57
CA VAL A 119 -4.61 2.08 5.85
C VAL A 119 -4.08 2.99 6.95
N HIS A 120 -4.94 3.36 7.90
CA HIS A 120 -4.62 4.34 8.94
C HIS A 120 -4.57 3.68 10.32
N VAL A 121 -3.50 3.94 11.04
CA VAL A 121 -3.34 3.62 12.47
C VAL A 121 -2.91 4.88 13.22
N PRO A 122 -3.00 4.95 14.55
CA PRO A 122 -2.63 6.15 15.30
C PRO A 122 -1.22 6.67 14.92
N GLY A 123 -1.18 7.86 14.32
CA GLY A 123 0.06 8.54 13.91
C GLY A 123 0.60 8.20 12.52
N TYR A 124 0.12 7.16 11.84
CA TYR A 124 0.63 6.71 10.54
C TYR A 124 -0.47 6.41 9.53
N MET A 125 -0.23 6.75 8.27
CA MET A 125 -1.10 6.42 7.14
C MET A 125 -0.29 5.72 6.04
N MET A 126 -0.58 4.43 5.79
CA MET A 126 0.01 3.67 4.69
C MET A 126 -0.81 3.95 3.44
N THR A 127 -0.23 4.70 2.51
CA THR A 127 -0.94 5.26 1.35
C THR A 127 -0.83 4.40 0.10
N GLY A 128 -0.01 3.33 0.13
CA GLY A 128 0.33 2.59 -1.08
C GLY A 128 0.83 3.56 -2.16
N ASP A 129 0.31 3.41 -3.36
CA ASP A 129 0.66 4.26 -4.51
C ASP A 129 -0.30 5.45 -4.70
N PHE A 130 -1.17 5.71 -3.72
CA PHE A 130 -2.06 6.88 -3.76
C PHE A 130 -1.29 8.19 -3.52
N LEU A 131 -0.32 8.20 -2.60
CA LEU A 131 0.49 9.37 -2.27
C LEU A 131 1.91 8.97 -1.90
N PHE A 132 2.91 9.58 -2.50
CA PHE A 132 4.33 9.45 -2.17
C PHE A 132 4.83 10.68 -1.43
N ASN A 133 6.03 10.59 -0.80
CA ASN A 133 6.60 11.73 -0.09
C ASN A 133 7.28 12.72 -1.04
N GLY A 134 7.00 14.00 -0.83
CA GLY A 134 7.66 15.13 -1.50
C GLY A 134 7.56 15.07 -3.02
N MET A 135 8.69 15.23 -3.70
CA MET A 135 8.75 15.36 -5.16
C MET A 135 8.36 14.11 -5.94
N ALA A 136 8.23 12.95 -5.27
CA ALA A 136 7.75 11.73 -5.91
C ALA A 136 6.26 11.81 -6.30
N GLY A 137 5.50 12.72 -5.71
CA GLY A 137 4.13 13.02 -6.09
C GLY A 137 3.15 11.92 -5.71
N VAL A 138 2.61 11.24 -6.70
CA VAL A 138 1.63 10.14 -6.57
C VAL A 138 1.97 9.01 -7.52
N GLY A 139 1.36 7.84 -7.33
CA GLY A 139 1.47 6.72 -8.27
C GLY A 139 0.88 7.05 -9.65
N ARG A 140 1.33 6.29 -10.64
CA ARG A 140 0.85 6.41 -12.03
C ARG A 140 -0.59 5.93 -12.17
N ASP A 141 -1.38 6.61 -13.00
CA ASP A 141 -2.80 6.30 -13.22
C ASP A 141 -3.10 5.64 -14.56
N ASP A 142 -2.08 5.32 -15.35
CA ASP A 142 -2.22 4.69 -16.67
C ASP A 142 -2.26 3.15 -16.61
N LEU A 143 -2.45 2.59 -15.42
CA LEU A 143 -2.69 1.16 -15.21
C LEU A 143 -4.11 0.75 -15.63
N PRO A 144 -4.40 -0.54 -15.84
CA PRO A 144 -5.70 -1.00 -16.35
C PRO A 144 -6.93 -0.49 -15.59
N SER A 145 -6.85 -0.37 -14.27
CA SER A 145 -7.93 0.17 -13.42
C SER A 145 -7.69 1.60 -12.95
N GLY A 146 -6.57 2.22 -13.34
CA GLY A 146 -6.24 3.60 -13.02
C GLY A 146 -7.14 4.61 -13.73
N ARG A 147 -7.37 5.76 -13.07
CA ARG A 147 -8.22 6.84 -13.60
C ARG A 147 -7.78 8.18 -13.02
N MET A 148 -7.08 8.99 -13.81
CA MET A 148 -6.52 10.29 -13.39
C MET A 148 -7.54 11.20 -12.72
N LYS A 149 -8.74 11.35 -13.32
CA LYS A 149 -9.78 12.21 -12.74
C LYS A 149 -10.30 11.71 -11.41
N VAL A 150 -10.41 10.39 -11.26
CA VAL A 150 -10.83 9.77 -10.00
C VAL A 150 -9.75 9.97 -8.93
N HIS A 151 -8.47 9.82 -9.29
CA HIS A 151 -7.36 10.04 -8.34
C HIS A 151 -7.34 11.49 -7.85
N TRP A 152 -7.41 12.44 -8.79
CA TRP A 152 -7.48 13.87 -8.47
C TRP A 152 -8.63 14.19 -7.50
N ASP A 153 -9.84 13.71 -7.78
CA ASP A 153 -11.00 13.94 -6.91
C ASP A 153 -10.84 13.27 -5.54
N SER A 154 -10.19 12.10 -5.52
CA SER A 154 -9.94 11.34 -4.29
C SER A 154 -8.90 11.99 -3.37
N LEU A 155 -8.05 12.93 -3.86
CA LEU A 155 -7.09 13.63 -3.01
C LEU A 155 -7.75 14.35 -1.82
N SER A 156 -9.04 14.71 -1.95
CA SER A 156 -9.82 15.28 -0.85
C SER A 156 -9.99 14.34 0.36
N VAL A 157 -9.72 13.04 0.22
CA VAL A 157 -9.69 12.10 1.35
C VAL A 157 -8.63 12.50 2.40
N LEU A 158 -7.56 13.17 1.95
CA LEU A 158 -6.47 13.64 2.82
C LEU A 158 -6.96 14.66 3.88
N ASP A 159 -8.04 15.37 3.62
CA ASP A 159 -8.66 16.31 4.58
C ASP A 159 -9.22 15.61 5.84
N ARG A 160 -9.34 14.28 5.82
CA ARG A 160 -9.79 13.47 6.96
C ARG A 160 -8.70 13.22 7.99
N PHE A 161 -7.43 13.52 7.67
CA PHE A 161 -6.27 13.21 8.51
C PHE A 161 -5.68 14.47 9.16
N LEU A 162 -5.03 14.28 10.30
CA LEU A 162 -4.28 15.35 10.95
C LEU A 162 -2.98 15.62 10.21
N GLU A 163 -2.55 16.87 10.15
CA GLU A 163 -1.32 17.27 9.45
C GLU A 163 -0.06 16.60 10.02
N GLU A 164 -0.05 16.21 11.28
CA GLU A 164 1.06 15.49 11.92
C GLU A 164 1.12 14.00 11.58
N THR A 165 0.10 13.42 10.92
CA THR A 165 0.09 12.01 10.51
C THR A 165 1.22 11.74 9.52
N ILE A 166 2.02 10.72 9.79
CA ILE A 166 3.17 10.34 8.95
C ILE A 166 2.69 9.58 7.72
N VAL A 167 3.12 10.01 6.55
CA VAL A 167 2.84 9.37 5.26
C VAL A 167 3.84 8.25 5.02
N CYS A 168 3.33 7.02 4.90
CA CYS A 168 4.04 5.78 4.65
C CYS A 168 3.62 5.25 3.27
N SER A 169 4.38 5.57 2.24
CA SER A 169 4.04 5.26 0.85
C SER A 169 4.41 3.84 0.41
N GLY A 170 3.86 3.36 -0.71
CA GLY A 170 4.20 2.06 -1.31
C GLY A 170 5.59 2.01 -1.93
N HIS A 171 6.10 3.16 -2.38
CA HIS A 171 7.42 3.29 -3.02
C HIS A 171 8.12 4.56 -2.59
N GLU A 172 9.39 4.42 -2.23
CA GLU A 172 10.30 5.55 -1.98
C GLU A 172 11.70 5.23 -2.50
N ALA A 173 12.43 6.26 -2.91
CA ALA A 173 13.85 6.11 -3.18
C ALA A 173 14.58 5.73 -1.88
N PRO A 174 15.59 4.84 -1.92
CA PRO A 174 16.35 4.48 -0.74
C PRO A 174 16.88 5.70 0.02
N GLY A 175 16.62 5.76 1.33
CA GLY A 175 17.02 6.86 2.20
C GLY A 175 16.05 8.05 2.23
N THR A 176 14.88 7.97 1.57
CA THR A 176 13.80 8.94 1.73
C THR A 176 13.18 8.81 3.12
N GLU A 177 13.09 9.91 3.85
CA GLU A 177 12.43 9.94 5.15
C GLU A 177 10.90 10.01 4.98
N MET A 178 10.18 9.28 5.82
CA MET A 178 8.73 9.40 5.93
C MET A 178 8.38 10.75 6.54
N MET A 179 7.61 11.56 5.82
CA MET A 179 7.26 12.92 6.22
C MET A 179 5.81 13.00 6.66
N SER A 180 5.48 14.03 7.45
CA SER A 180 4.09 14.29 7.82
C SER A 180 3.24 14.73 6.63
N LEU A 181 1.92 14.53 6.74
CA LEU A 181 0.97 15.01 5.73
C LEU A 181 1.09 16.53 5.55
N GLY A 182 1.20 17.31 6.64
CA GLY A 182 1.34 18.77 6.58
C GLY A 182 2.63 19.23 5.90
N TRP A 183 3.72 18.44 5.98
CA TRP A 183 4.91 18.68 5.19
C TRP A 183 4.65 18.40 3.70
N ASN A 184 3.98 17.27 3.38
CA ASN A 184 3.63 16.89 2.02
C ASN A 184 2.68 17.90 1.37
N MET A 185 1.70 18.45 2.09
CA MET A 185 0.82 19.51 1.59
C MET A 185 1.57 20.74 1.06
N LYS A 186 2.82 20.96 1.48
CA LYS A 186 3.66 22.10 1.08
C LYS A 186 4.74 21.72 0.07
N ASN A 187 5.14 20.44 0.01
CA ASN A 187 6.33 20.01 -0.72
C ASN A 187 6.03 18.96 -1.81
N ASN A 188 4.83 18.35 -1.79
CA ASN A 188 4.41 17.44 -2.85
C ASN A 188 3.80 18.26 -4.00
N PRO A 189 4.33 18.15 -5.24
CA PRO A 189 3.86 18.95 -6.37
C PRO A 189 2.38 18.73 -6.68
N ILE A 190 1.86 17.53 -6.45
CA ILE A 190 0.46 17.19 -6.74
C ILE A 190 -0.49 17.92 -5.80
N LEU A 191 -0.16 17.99 -4.51
CA LEU A 191 -1.00 18.64 -3.49
C LEU A 191 -0.98 20.18 -3.59
N THR A 192 -0.09 20.73 -4.39
CA THR A 192 0.02 22.17 -4.65
C THR A 192 -0.50 22.59 -6.02
N MET A 193 -0.97 21.64 -6.85
CA MET A 193 -1.49 21.95 -8.18
C MET A 193 -2.80 22.72 -8.13
N PRO A 194 -3.00 23.69 -9.04
CA PRO A 194 -4.19 24.55 -9.03
C PRO A 194 -5.44 23.86 -9.58
N ASP A 195 -5.29 22.88 -10.48
CA ASP A 195 -6.37 22.28 -11.23
C ASP A 195 -6.05 20.89 -11.78
N PHE A 196 -7.09 20.20 -12.25
CA PHE A 196 -6.99 18.88 -12.85
C PHE A 196 -6.16 18.86 -14.15
N GLU A 197 -6.18 19.90 -14.96
CA GLU A 197 -5.42 19.97 -16.22
C GLU A 197 -3.90 19.90 -15.96
N SER A 198 -3.45 20.57 -14.91
CA SER A 198 -2.06 20.49 -14.43
C SER A 198 -1.70 19.09 -13.95
N TYR A 199 -2.58 18.46 -13.19
CA TYR A 199 -2.42 17.09 -12.73
C TYR A 199 -2.35 16.07 -13.87
N GLU A 200 -3.29 16.15 -14.82
CA GLU A 200 -3.33 15.29 -16.01
C GLU A 200 -2.05 15.40 -16.84
N SER A 201 -1.57 16.63 -17.06
CA SER A 201 -0.32 16.89 -17.77
C SER A 201 0.89 16.26 -17.06
N TRP A 202 0.93 16.35 -15.72
CA TRP A 202 1.98 15.74 -14.92
C TRP A 202 1.94 14.20 -14.99
N GLN A 203 0.76 13.59 -14.89
CA GLN A 203 0.58 12.15 -14.99
C GLN A 203 1.04 11.61 -16.36
N ILE A 204 0.68 12.28 -17.45
CA ILE A 204 1.10 11.91 -18.80
C ILE A 204 2.65 11.96 -18.91
N ALA A 205 3.27 13.04 -18.47
CA ALA A 205 4.72 13.19 -18.53
C ALA A 205 5.44 12.13 -17.65
N SER A 206 4.91 11.85 -16.47
CA SER A 206 5.45 10.82 -15.57
C SER A 206 5.35 9.43 -16.17
N ALA A 207 4.22 9.08 -16.79
CA ALA A 207 4.02 7.79 -17.45
C ALA A 207 5.00 7.60 -18.62
N GLU A 208 5.23 8.64 -19.43
CA GLU A 208 6.21 8.64 -20.53
C GLU A 208 7.65 8.41 -20.00
N GLN A 209 8.00 9.07 -18.89
CA GLN A 209 9.33 8.95 -18.28
C GLN A 209 9.57 7.57 -17.68
N LEU A 210 8.58 7.01 -16.99
CA LEU A 210 8.67 5.70 -16.33
C LEU A 210 8.63 4.53 -17.35
N GLY A 211 8.00 4.73 -18.50
CA GLY A 211 7.79 3.68 -19.49
C GLY A 211 6.84 2.59 -19.02
N GLY A 212 6.91 1.42 -19.63
CA GLY A 212 6.02 0.29 -19.31
C GLY A 212 6.34 -0.38 -17.97
N VAL A 213 5.32 -0.90 -17.30
CA VAL A 213 5.49 -1.72 -16.07
C VAL A 213 5.87 -3.14 -16.50
N SER A 214 7.17 -3.47 -16.40
CA SER A 214 7.71 -4.74 -16.93
C SER A 214 7.13 -5.99 -16.26
N LYS A 215 6.80 -5.90 -14.98
CA LYS A 215 6.32 -7.02 -14.16
C LYS A 215 4.80 -7.25 -14.23
N ILE A 216 4.04 -6.30 -14.77
CA ILE A 216 2.55 -6.31 -14.74
C ILE A 216 1.94 -7.60 -15.29
N LYS A 217 2.52 -8.18 -16.35
CA LYS A 217 2.01 -9.40 -17.02
C LYS A 217 2.14 -10.66 -16.15
N VAL A 218 2.96 -10.60 -15.12
CA VAL A 218 3.19 -11.70 -14.17
C VAL A 218 2.53 -11.37 -12.82
N ALA A 219 2.79 -10.18 -12.28
CA ALA A 219 2.30 -9.79 -10.97
C ALA A 219 0.77 -9.70 -10.90
N VAL A 220 0.13 -9.01 -11.86
CA VAL A 220 -1.33 -8.84 -11.81
C VAL A 220 -2.10 -10.17 -11.89
N PRO A 221 -1.83 -11.10 -12.83
CA PRO A 221 -2.47 -12.41 -12.81
C PRO A 221 -2.22 -13.18 -11.51
N ALA A 222 -0.97 -13.19 -10.99
CA ALA A 222 -0.63 -13.87 -9.75
C ALA A 222 -1.46 -13.31 -8.56
N ASN A 223 -1.58 -11.99 -8.47
CA ASN A 223 -2.33 -11.32 -7.42
C ASN A 223 -3.85 -11.51 -7.55
N ILE A 224 -4.38 -11.54 -8.79
CA ILE A 224 -5.80 -11.82 -9.05
C ILE A 224 -6.15 -13.27 -8.66
N PHE A 225 -5.41 -14.25 -9.18
CA PHE A 225 -5.72 -15.65 -8.97
C PHE A 225 -5.19 -16.20 -7.63
N ALA A 226 -4.37 -15.42 -6.91
CA ALA A 226 -3.68 -15.84 -5.68
C ALA A 226 -2.82 -17.08 -5.89
N GLU A 227 -2.13 -17.13 -7.02
CA GLU A 227 -1.29 -18.25 -7.44
C GLU A 227 0.12 -17.77 -7.78
N ILE A 228 1.13 -18.51 -7.30
CA ILE A 228 2.52 -18.24 -7.66
C ILE A 228 2.80 -18.93 -9.00
N PRO A 229 3.24 -18.19 -10.04
CA PRO A 229 3.59 -18.78 -11.31
C PRO A 229 4.82 -19.70 -11.20
N GLU A 230 4.91 -20.73 -12.04
CA GLU A 230 6.06 -21.67 -12.05
C GLU A 230 7.40 -20.97 -12.29
N HIS A 231 7.38 -19.82 -12.97
CA HIS A 231 8.57 -19.02 -13.26
C HIS A 231 8.29 -17.55 -13.01
N ILE A 232 9.08 -16.95 -12.13
CA ILE A 232 9.08 -15.52 -11.85
C ILE A 232 10.35 -14.92 -12.45
N PRO A 233 10.26 -14.09 -13.50
CA PRO A 233 11.45 -13.69 -14.28
C PRO A 233 12.48 -12.82 -13.54
N TRP A 234 12.14 -12.32 -12.35
CA TRP A 234 13.00 -11.46 -11.53
C TRP A 234 13.46 -12.08 -10.20
N MET A 235 13.09 -13.33 -9.94
CA MET A 235 13.54 -14.12 -8.78
C MET A 235 14.60 -15.14 -9.16
#